data_e0536d87363573288deee64acc116106
#
_entry.id   e0536d87363573288deee64acc116106
#
_cell.length_a   1.000
_cell.length_b   1.000
_cell.length_c   1.000
_cell.angle_alpha   90.00
_cell.angle_beta   90.00
_cell.angle_gamma   90.00
#
_symmetry.space_group_name_H-M   'P 1'
#
loop_
_entity.id
_entity.type
_entity.pdbx_description
1 polymer ?
#
loop_
_entity_poly.entity_id
_entity_poly.type
_entity_poly.pdbx_seq_one_letter_code
_entity_poly.pdbx_strand_id
1 'polypeptide(L)'
;TMLDIDFGSYPFVTSSNTICAGACTGLGVAPNKIGEVYGIFKAYCTRVGAGPFPTELFDKTGDQICTLGHEFGSVTGRKRRCGWIDLVALKYAIMVDGVTKLIMMKSDVLDSFETIKACVAYKVNGEEIDYFPYDISEGLEPVYVELPGWETDMTRMQSEDEFPEEFNAYLTFLEE
;
A
#
# COMPACT_ATOMS: atom_id res chain seq x y z
N THR A 1 -6.81 6.83 -1.75
CA THR A 1 -6.17 8.16 -1.90
C THR A 1 -5.55 8.32 -3.28
N MET A 2 -4.69 7.38 -3.76
CA MET A 2 -4.00 7.49 -5.06
C MET A 2 -4.91 7.58 -6.29
N LEU A 3 -6.19 7.24 -6.18
CA LEU A 3 -7.20 7.37 -7.24
C LEU A 3 -8.11 8.58 -7.09
N ASP A 4 -7.95 9.40 -6.04
CA ASP A 4 -8.73 10.61 -5.82
C ASP A 4 -8.48 11.63 -6.95
N ILE A 5 -9.55 12.34 -7.36
CA ILE A 5 -9.47 13.28 -8.49
C ILE A 5 -8.55 14.47 -8.21
N ASP A 6 -8.48 14.92 -6.95
CA ASP A 6 -7.71 16.09 -6.54
C ASP A 6 -6.36 15.72 -5.91
N PHE A 7 -6.28 14.61 -5.18
CA PHE A 7 -5.12 14.21 -4.38
C PHE A 7 -4.41 12.95 -4.90
N GLY A 8 -4.93 12.33 -5.94
CA GLY A 8 -4.36 11.13 -6.53
C GLY A 8 -3.32 11.39 -7.62
N SER A 9 -2.90 10.32 -8.28
CA SER A 9 -1.89 10.33 -9.35
C SER A 9 -2.49 10.75 -10.71
N TYR A 10 -2.94 12.02 -10.80
CA TYR A 10 -3.53 12.57 -12.04
C TYR A 10 -2.58 12.40 -13.24
N PRO A 11 -3.06 12.07 -14.45
CA PRO A 11 -4.47 11.88 -14.85
C PRO A 11 -5.03 10.46 -14.61
N PHE A 12 -4.33 9.59 -13.90
CA PHE A 12 -4.69 8.19 -13.68
C PHE A 12 -5.54 8.03 -12.42
N VAL A 13 -6.65 8.72 -12.35
CA VAL A 13 -7.55 8.83 -11.20
C VAL A 13 -8.99 8.45 -11.57
N THR A 14 -9.86 8.31 -10.57
CA THR A 14 -11.30 8.22 -10.79
C THR A 14 -11.93 9.62 -10.88
N SER A 15 -13.17 9.73 -11.35
CA SER A 15 -13.90 10.99 -11.47
C SER A 15 -14.60 11.42 -10.17
N SER A 16 -14.08 11.05 -9.03
CA SER A 16 -14.67 11.33 -7.71
C SER A 16 -13.62 11.54 -6.64
N ASN A 17 -14.01 12.22 -5.56
CA ASN A 17 -13.19 12.28 -4.35
C ASN A 17 -13.32 10.97 -3.59
N THR A 18 -12.19 10.30 -3.41
CA THR A 18 -12.09 9.01 -2.71
C THR A 18 -11.37 9.11 -1.36
N ILE A 19 -11.05 10.33 -0.95
CA ILE A 19 -10.48 10.62 0.38
C ILE A 19 -11.60 10.76 1.43
N CYS A 20 -11.23 10.69 2.71
CA CYS A 20 -12.17 10.79 3.84
C CYS A 20 -13.02 12.08 3.79
N ALA A 21 -12.45 13.20 3.37
CA ALA A 21 -13.19 14.46 3.22
C ALA A 21 -14.35 14.37 2.22
N GLY A 22 -14.31 13.44 1.26
CA GLY A 22 -15.41 13.17 0.32
C GLY A 22 -16.69 12.71 1.02
N ALA A 23 -16.59 12.09 2.21
CA ALA A 23 -17.75 11.74 3.03
C ALA A 23 -18.52 12.98 3.51
N CYS A 24 -17.80 14.05 3.86
CA CYS A 24 -18.43 15.31 4.29
C CYS A 24 -19.29 15.93 3.21
N THR A 25 -18.77 16.03 1.99
CA THR A 25 -19.48 16.62 0.85
C THR A 25 -20.56 15.68 0.30
N GLY A 26 -20.29 14.37 0.24
CA GLY A 26 -21.22 13.40 -0.32
C GLY A 26 -22.42 13.10 0.58
N LEU A 27 -22.24 13.14 1.90
CA LEU A 27 -23.31 12.87 2.89
C LEU A 27 -23.89 14.14 3.53
N GLY A 28 -23.30 15.31 3.25
CA GLY A 28 -23.68 16.55 3.91
C GLY A 28 -23.37 16.55 5.42
N VAL A 29 -22.29 15.91 5.82
CA VAL A 29 -21.86 15.79 7.22
C VAL A 29 -20.77 16.82 7.50
N ALA A 30 -20.90 17.53 8.65
CA ALA A 30 -19.86 18.48 9.06
C ALA A 30 -18.54 17.76 9.42
N PRO A 31 -17.36 18.32 9.07
CA PRO A 31 -16.06 17.68 9.32
C PRO A 31 -15.82 17.25 10.78
N ASN A 32 -16.32 18.04 11.73
CA ASN A 32 -16.21 17.74 13.17
C ASN A 32 -17.09 16.57 13.64
N LYS A 33 -17.85 15.94 12.74
CA LYS A 33 -18.63 14.73 12.99
C LYS A 33 -17.89 13.46 12.51
N ILE A 34 -16.78 13.61 11.78
CA ILE A 34 -15.89 12.51 11.48
C ILE A 34 -15.13 12.18 12.77
N GLY A 35 -15.23 10.94 13.22
CA GLY A 35 -14.52 10.44 14.39
C GLY A 35 -13.23 9.74 14.00
N GLU A 36 -13.07 8.47 14.43
CA GLU A 36 -11.95 7.64 14.04
C GLU A 36 -11.96 7.32 12.55
N VAL A 37 -10.82 7.44 11.90
CA VAL A 37 -10.63 7.08 10.48
C VAL A 37 -9.74 5.85 10.39
N TYR A 38 -10.32 4.74 9.95
CA TYR A 38 -9.62 3.48 9.78
C TYR A 38 -9.08 3.36 8.36
N GLY A 39 -7.76 3.40 8.21
CA GLY A 39 -7.08 3.14 6.94
C GLY A 39 -6.88 1.63 6.75
N ILE A 40 -7.45 1.06 5.69
CA ILE A 40 -7.23 -0.34 5.34
C ILE A 40 -6.19 -0.41 4.24
N PHE A 41 -5.13 -1.18 4.45
CA PHE A 41 -4.06 -1.39 3.47
C PHE A 41 -3.68 -2.86 3.40
N LYS A 42 -2.99 -3.25 2.33
CA LYS A 42 -2.44 -4.61 2.17
C LYS A 42 -0.96 -4.61 2.56
N ALA A 43 -0.44 -5.74 2.98
CA ALA A 43 0.99 -5.94 3.20
C ALA A 43 1.86 -5.76 1.93
N TYR A 44 1.24 -5.56 0.78
CA TYR A 44 1.85 -5.27 -0.53
C TYR A 44 0.97 -4.31 -1.32
N CYS A 45 1.50 -3.72 -2.38
CA CYS A 45 0.75 -2.80 -3.23
C CYS A 45 0.15 -3.48 -4.46
N THR A 46 -1.01 -2.99 -4.89
CA THR A 46 -1.63 -3.39 -6.17
C THR A 46 -2.17 -2.18 -6.92
N ARG A 47 -2.10 -2.23 -8.25
CA ARG A 47 -2.73 -1.21 -9.10
C ARG A 47 -3.49 -1.83 -10.25
N VAL A 48 -4.63 -1.24 -10.57
CA VAL A 48 -5.43 -1.56 -11.76
C VAL A 48 -5.26 -0.42 -12.76
N GLY A 49 -5.04 -0.77 -14.03
CA GLY A 49 -4.90 0.21 -15.10
C GLY A 49 -3.52 0.85 -15.19
N ALA A 50 -3.43 1.90 -15.99
CA ALA A 50 -2.22 2.67 -16.20
C ALA A 50 -1.91 3.61 -15.04
N GLY A 51 -0.78 4.30 -15.12
CA GLY A 51 -0.31 5.28 -14.14
C GLY A 51 0.88 4.80 -13.33
N PRO A 52 1.47 5.72 -12.54
CA PRO A 52 2.69 5.45 -11.81
C PRO A 52 2.48 4.39 -10.73
N PHE A 53 3.47 3.53 -10.60
CA PHE A 53 3.52 2.51 -9.56
C PHE A 53 5.00 2.25 -9.20
N PRO A 54 5.59 3.09 -8.34
CA PRO A 54 7.04 3.06 -8.09
C PRO A 54 7.59 1.71 -7.64
N THR A 55 6.82 0.97 -6.86
CA THR A 55 7.23 -0.34 -6.31
C THR A 55 6.77 -1.53 -7.15
N GLU A 56 6.29 -1.32 -8.39
CA GLU A 56 5.83 -2.39 -9.27
C GLU A 56 6.94 -3.42 -9.56
N LEU A 57 6.57 -4.68 -9.52
CA LEU A 57 7.45 -5.82 -9.79
C LEU A 57 7.10 -6.45 -11.14
N PHE A 58 8.11 -6.57 -11.99
CA PHE A 58 8.00 -7.16 -13.33
C PHE A 58 8.63 -8.56 -13.42
N ASP A 59 8.96 -9.14 -12.28
CA ASP A 59 9.65 -10.41 -12.14
C ASP A 59 8.73 -11.51 -11.56
N LYS A 60 9.35 -12.67 -11.25
CA LYS A 60 8.66 -13.81 -10.64
C LYS A 60 8.04 -13.47 -9.28
N THR A 61 8.63 -12.55 -8.53
CA THR A 61 8.13 -12.09 -7.23
C THR A 61 6.75 -11.42 -7.39
N GLY A 62 6.64 -10.51 -8.35
CA GLY A 62 5.36 -9.87 -8.68
C GLY A 62 4.30 -10.88 -9.14
N ASP A 63 4.71 -11.89 -9.91
CA ASP A 63 3.84 -12.98 -10.36
C ASP A 63 3.35 -13.84 -9.18
N GLN A 64 4.25 -14.13 -8.23
CA GLN A 64 3.93 -14.89 -7.03
C GLN A 64 2.95 -14.14 -6.13
N ILE A 65 3.19 -12.87 -5.82
CA ILE A 65 2.27 -12.01 -5.06
C ILE A 65 0.90 -11.98 -5.73
N CYS A 66 0.84 -11.77 -7.04
CA CYS A 66 -0.41 -11.73 -7.78
C CYS A 66 -1.19 -13.04 -7.69
N THR A 67 -0.51 -14.17 -7.80
CA THR A 67 -1.12 -15.51 -7.78
C THR A 67 -1.61 -15.88 -6.40
N LEU A 68 -0.75 -15.75 -5.37
CA LEU A 68 -1.09 -16.04 -3.97
C LEU A 68 -2.18 -15.11 -3.45
N GLY A 69 -2.08 -13.82 -3.79
CA GLY A 69 -3.07 -12.81 -3.42
C GLY A 69 -4.38 -12.87 -4.20
N HIS A 70 -4.52 -13.75 -5.22
CA HIS A 70 -5.66 -13.78 -6.13
C HIS A 70 -5.96 -12.40 -6.75
N GLU A 71 -4.90 -11.68 -7.15
CA GLU A 71 -5.00 -10.30 -7.63
C GLU A 71 -5.43 -10.25 -9.10
N PHE A 72 -6.68 -10.62 -9.33
CA PHE A 72 -7.35 -10.58 -10.62
C PHE A 72 -8.64 -9.75 -10.54
N GLY A 73 -9.00 -9.11 -11.64
CA GLY A 73 -10.25 -8.37 -11.73
C GLY A 73 -11.45 -9.32 -11.65
N SER A 74 -12.39 -9.04 -10.76
CA SER A 74 -13.56 -9.91 -10.51
C SER A 74 -14.44 -10.12 -11.74
N VAL A 75 -14.52 -9.15 -12.64
CA VAL A 75 -15.36 -9.19 -13.85
C VAL A 75 -14.56 -9.63 -15.08
N THR A 76 -13.38 -9.09 -15.27
CA THR A 76 -12.59 -9.30 -16.49
C THR A 76 -11.54 -10.39 -16.36
N GLY A 77 -11.25 -10.86 -15.15
CA GLY A 77 -10.13 -11.77 -14.88
C GLY A 77 -8.75 -11.17 -15.15
N ARG A 78 -8.67 -9.86 -15.47
CA ARG A 78 -7.40 -9.21 -15.80
C ARG A 78 -6.49 -9.18 -14.57
N LYS A 79 -5.23 -9.60 -14.75
CA LYS A 79 -4.18 -9.53 -13.74
C LYS A 79 -3.97 -8.09 -13.28
N ARG A 80 -3.90 -7.89 -11.96
CA ARG A 80 -3.49 -6.61 -11.36
C ARG A 80 -1.98 -6.50 -11.34
N ARG A 81 -1.48 -5.30 -11.46
CA ARG A 81 -0.08 -4.96 -11.23
C ARG A 81 0.19 -5.11 -9.73
N CYS A 82 1.28 -5.75 -9.36
CA CYS A 82 1.65 -6.00 -7.97
C CYS A 82 3.05 -5.48 -7.69
N GLY A 83 3.29 -5.08 -6.44
CA GLY A 83 4.57 -4.55 -6.00
C GLY A 83 4.72 -4.61 -4.49
N TRP A 84 5.94 -4.37 -4.02
CA TRP A 84 6.21 -4.26 -2.59
C TRP A 84 5.43 -3.11 -1.95
N ILE A 85 5.27 -3.15 -0.64
CA ILE A 85 4.63 -2.08 0.10
C ILE A 85 5.38 -0.76 -0.11
N ASP A 86 4.62 0.32 -0.29
CA ASP A 86 5.12 1.68 -0.49
C ASP A 86 4.74 2.54 0.71
N LEU A 87 5.68 2.70 1.64
CA LEU A 87 5.43 3.45 2.87
C LEU A 87 5.40 4.97 2.63
N VAL A 88 6.05 5.46 1.58
CA VAL A 88 5.96 6.88 1.20
C VAL A 88 4.55 7.22 0.75
N ALA A 89 3.98 6.38 -0.13
CA ALA A 89 2.59 6.52 -0.57
C ALA A 89 1.59 6.28 0.57
N LEU A 90 1.88 5.35 1.49
CA LEU A 90 1.04 5.07 2.65
C LEU A 90 1.03 6.26 3.62
N LYS A 91 2.20 6.83 3.96
CA LYS A 91 2.31 8.04 4.81
C LYS A 91 1.54 9.22 4.19
N TYR A 92 1.65 9.41 2.88
CA TYR A 92 0.87 10.42 2.17
C TYR A 92 -0.64 10.18 2.30
N ALA A 93 -1.09 8.94 2.11
CA ALA A 93 -2.50 8.58 2.25
C ALA A 93 -3.01 8.81 3.69
N ILE A 94 -2.23 8.41 4.70
CA ILE A 94 -2.54 8.65 6.12
C ILE A 94 -2.75 10.15 6.38
N MET A 95 -1.84 10.97 5.88
CA MET A 95 -1.90 12.43 6.05
C MET A 95 -3.14 13.04 5.41
N VAL A 96 -3.43 12.69 4.14
CA VAL A 96 -4.55 13.27 3.38
C VAL A 96 -5.90 12.83 3.92
N ASP A 97 -6.02 11.56 4.32
CA ASP A 97 -7.27 11.00 4.85
C ASP A 97 -7.48 11.25 6.35
N GLY A 98 -6.45 11.72 7.07
CA GLY A 98 -6.49 11.89 8.51
C GLY A 98 -6.68 10.55 9.24
N VAL A 99 -6.01 9.51 8.76
CA VAL A 99 -6.12 8.15 9.33
C VAL A 99 -5.62 8.15 10.77
N THR A 100 -6.42 7.60 11.67
CA THR A 100 -6.11 7.48 13.10
C THR A 100 -5.70 6.06 13.49
N LYS A 101 -6.12 5.07 12.71
CA LYS A 101 -5.80 3.66 12.92
C LYS A 101 -5.60 2.95 11.58
N LEU A 102 -4.64 2.06 11.52
CA LEU A 102 -4.36 1.23 10.35
C LEU A 102 -4.80 -0.23 10.59
N ILE A 103 -5.33 -0.84 9.54
CA ILE A 103 -5.66 -2.27 9.51
C ILE A 103 -4.93 -2.89 8.33
N MET A 104 -3.93 -3.71 8.61
CA MET A 104 -3.21 -4.46 7.58
C MET A 104 -3.98 -5.71 7.18
N MET A 105 -4.10 -5.92 5.88
CA MET A 105 -4.75 -7.06 5.27
C MET A 105 -3.76 -7.86 4.42
N LYS A 106 -4.04 -9.16 4.25
CA LYS A 106 -3.34 -10.02 3.30
C LYS A 106 -1.84 -10.21 3.59
N SER A 107 -1.44 -10.18 4.84
CA SER A 107 -0.08 -10.55 5.25
C SER A 107 0.24 -12.01 4.93
N ASP A 108 -0.76 -12.90 4.98
CA ASP A 108 -0.70 -14.31 4.60
C ASP A 108 -0.18 -14.55 3.18
N VAL A 109 -0.36 -13.60 2.27
CA VAL A 109 0.19 -13.67 0.90
C VAL A 109 1.71 -13.68 0.89
N LEU A 110 2.34 -13.14 1.92
CA LEU A 110 3.79 -13.05 2.06
C LEU A 110 4.40 -14.21 2.87
N ASP A 111 3.60 -15.17 3.35
CA ASP A 111 4.02 -16.29 4.21
C ASP A 111 5.17 -17.13 3.65
N SER A 112 5.32 -17.19 2.33
CA SER A 112 6.33 -18.02 1.67
C SER A 112 7.57 -17.25 1.19
N PHE A 113 7.69 -15.98 1.54
CA PHE A 113 8.82 -15.16 1.12
C PHE A 113 9.94 -15.18 2.15
N GLU A 114 11.16 -15.49 1.72
CA GLU A 114 12.38 -15.44 2.55
C GLU A 114 12.77 -14.00 2.90
N THR A 115 12.52 -13.07 1.98
CA THR A 115 12.82 -11.64 2.15
C THR A 115 11.64 -10.80 1.70
N ILE A 116 11.26 -9.84 2.51
CA ILE A 116 10.21 -8.86 2.23
C ILE A 116 10.86 -7.48 2.12
N LYS A 117 10.40 -6.67 1.16
CA LYS A 117 10.91 -5.32 0.96
C LYS A 117 9.85 -4.29 1.23
N ALA A 118 10.24 -3.20 1.89
CA ALA A 118 9.40 -2.03 2.10
C ALA A 118 10.08 -0.80 1.51
N CYS A 119 9.36 -0.05 0.67
CA CYS A 119 9.86 1.20 0.11
C CYS A 119 9.71 2.31 1.14
N VAL A 120 10.83 2.91 1.55
CA VAL A 120 10.90 3.95 2.59
C VAL A 120 11.18 5.34 2.05
N ALA A 121 11.71 5.42 0.83
CA ALA A 121 12.04 6.68 0.16
C ALA A 121 12.05 6.48 -1.36
N TYR A 122 12.14 7.56 -2.11
CA TYR A 122 12.38 7.53 -3.55
C TYR A 122 13.67 8.26 -3.89
N LYS A 123 14.32 7.84 -4.98
CA LYS A 123 15.38 8.64 -5.64
C LYS A 123 14.81 9.30 -6.87
N VAL A 124 14.96 10.61 -6.96
CA VAL A 124 14.56 11.43 -8.11
C VAL A 124 15.79 12.21 -8.57
N ASN A 125 16.27 11.96 -9.78
CA ASN A 125 17.49 12.60 -10.33
C ASN A 125 18.73 12.46 -9.42
N GLY A 126 18.82 11.35 -8.66
CA GLY A 126 19.93 11.06 -7.75
C GLY A 126 19.78 11.64 -6.34
N GLU A 127 18.76 12.43 -6.07
CA GLU A 127 18.41 12.91 -4.75
C GLU A 127 17.37 12.01 -4.08
N GLU A 128 17.57 11.68 -2.81
CA GLU A 128 16.64 10.89 -2.02
C GLU A 128 15.58 11.79 -1.39
N ILE A 129 14.31 11.41 -1.55
CA ILE A 129 13.16 12.12 -0.98
C ILE A 129 12.29 11.13 -0.21
N ASP A 130 11.69 11.57 0.89
CA ASP A 130 10.83 10.78 1.79
C ASP A 130 9.34 11.19 1.71
N TYR A 131 8.98 11.97 0.73
CA TYR A 131 7.61 12.42 0.47
C TYR A 131 7.12 11.98 -0.91
N PHE A 132 5.79 11.87 -1.06
CA PHE A 132 5.17 11.55 -2.34
C PHE A 132 5.22 12.77 -3.27
N PRO A 133 5.98 12.73 -4.38
CA PRO A 133 6.13 13.88 -5.26
C PRO A 133 4.85 14.12 -6.07
N TYR A 134 4.57 15.40 -6.38
CA TYR A 134 3.46 15.79 -7.24
C TYR A 134 3.61 15.24 -8.67
N ASP A 135 4.80 15.33 -9.20
CA ASP A 135 5.13 14.78 -10.51
C ASP A 135 5.90 13.47 -10.33
N ILE A 136 5.25 12.36 -10.64
CA ILE A 136 5.85 11.03 -10.66
C ILE A 136 6.35 10.79 -12.09
N SER A 137 7.42 11.50 -12.45
CA SER A 137 8.03 11.44 -13.76
C SER A 137 8.88 10.18 -13.95
N GLU A 138 9.33 9.97 -15.18
CA GLU A 138 10.34 8.97 -15.54
C GLU A 138 11.61 9.22 -14.69
N GLY A 139 12.12 8.16 -14.06
CA GLY A 139 13.35 8.22 -13.25
C GLY A 139 13.15 8.24 -11.74
N LEU A 140 11.95 8.02 -11.26
CA LEU A 140 11.71 7.76 -9.85
C LEU A 140 12.08 6.30 -9.53
N GLU A 141 13.05 6.10 -8.63
CA GLU A 141 13.50 4.79 -8.18
C GLU A 141 13.14 4.58 -6.71
N PRO A 142 12.47 3.46 -6.33
CA PRO A 142 12.17 3.16 -4.94
C PRO A 142 13.44 2.76 -4.17
N VAL A 143 13.56 3.27 -2.94
CA VAL A 143 14.59 2.88 -1.97
C VAL A 143 13.98 1.90 -0.99
N TYR A 144 14.55 0.71 -0.91
CA TYR A 144 14.00 -0.37 -0.10
C TYR A 144 14.82 -0.64 1.16
N VAL A 145 14.10 -0.95 2.24
CA VAL A 145 14.60 -1.73 3.37
C VAL A 145 14.20 -3.19 3.15
N GLU A 146 15.14 -4.10 3.38
CA GLU A 146 14.91 -5.54 3.33
C GLU A 146 14.70 -6.08 4.75
N LEU A 147 13.65 -6.86 4.90
CA LEU A 147 13.25 -7.48 6.17
C LEU A 147 13.20 -9.00 5.98
N PRO A 148 13.52 -9.79 6.99
CA PRO A 148 13.35 -11.24 6.91
C PRO A 148 11.87 -11.57 6.77
N GLY A 149 11.55 -12.52 5.92
CA GLY A 149 10.21 -13.09 5.83
C GLY A 149 9.97 -14.07 6.97
N TRP A 150 8.72 -14.35 7.27
CA TRP A 150 8.36 -15.23 8.39
C TRP A 150 8.16 -16.68 7.99
N GLU A 151 8.16 -17.03 6.73
CA GLU A 151 8.09 -18.39 6.17
C GLU A 151 7.13 -19.34 6.91
N THR A 152 6.03 -18.79 7.42
CA THR A 152 5.07 -19.50 8.29
C THR A 152 3.65 -19.22 7.83
N ASP A 153 2.83 -20.28 7.68
CA ASP A 153 1.41 -20.16 7.36
C ASP A 153 0.65 -19.53 8.55
N MET A 154 0.29 -18.26 8.40
CA MET A 154 -0.45 -17.50 9.43
C MET A 154 -1.97 -17.67 9.35
N THR A 155 -2.50 -18.35 8.34
CA THR A 155 -3.97 -18.42 8.09
C THR A 155 -4.78 -19.09 9.20
N ARG A 156 -4.12 -19.84 10.09
CA ARG A 156 -4.75 -20.57 11.20
C ARG A 156 -4.50 -19.97 12.56
N MET A 157 -3.68 -18.93 12.68
CA MET A 157 -3.39 -18.26 13.93
C MET A 157 -4.61 -17.52 14.43
N GLN A 158 -4.86 -17.58 15.73
CA GLN A 158 -6.05 -17.00 16.37
C GLN A 158 -5.73 -15.88 17.36
N SER A 159 -4.45 -15.75 17.73
CA SER A 159 -3.99 -14.70 18.63
C SER A 159 -2.62 -14.15 18.19
N GLU A 160 -2.31 -12.95 18.61
CA GLU A 160 -1.02 -12.29 18.35
C GLU A 160 0.16 -13.04 19.00
N ASP A 161 -0.08 -13.80 20.09
CA ASP A 161 0.94 -14.59 20.76
C ASP A 161 1.49 -15.75 19.89
N GLU A 162 0.75 -16.10 18.81
CA GLU A 162 1.15 -17.14 17.86
C GLU A 162 2.00 -16.60 16.71
N PHE A 163 2.13 -15.27 16.60
CA PHE A 163 2.86 -14.65 15.49
C PHE A 163 4.35 -14.95 15.53
N PRO A 164 4.96 -15.28 14.36
CA PRO A 164 6.40 -15.42 14.24
C PRO A 164 7.16 -14.16 14.67
N GLU A 165 8.38 -14.33 15.16
CA GLU A 165 9.24 -13.22 15.57
C GLU A 165 9.50 -12.26 14.42
N GLU A 166 9.72 -12.77 13.21
CA GLU A 166 9.95 -11.98 12.00
C GLU A 166 8.72 -11.15 11.63
N PHE A 167 7.51 -11.69 11.80
CA PHE A 167 6.28 -10.93 11.56
C PHE A 167 6.08 -9.84 12.61
N ASN A 168 6.36 -10.11 13.89
CA ASN A 168 6.33 -9.09 14.93
C ASN A 168 7.36 -7.97 14.68
N ALA A 169 8.56 -8.33 14.20
CA ALA A 169 9.57 -7.35 13.79
C ALA A 169 9.10 -6.50 12.60
N TYR A 170 8.42 -7.12 11.63
CA TYR A 170 7.81 -6.41 10.50
C TYR A 170 6.72 -5.44 10.96
N LEU A 171 5.84 -5.85 11.90
CA LEU A 171 4.82 -4.96 12.47
C LEU A 171 5.46 -3.77 13.19
N THR A 172 6.45 -4.02 14.04
CA THR A 172 7.19 -2.96 14.77
C THR A 172 7.81 -1.96 13.78
N PHE A 173 8.44 -2.45 12.72
CA PHE A 173 9.01 -1.60 11.66
C PHE A 173 7.96 -0.74 10.95
N LEU A 174 6.74 -1.24 10.75
CA LEU A 174 5.67 -0.47 10.12
C LEU A 174 5.06 0.59 11.06
N GLU A 175 5.20 0.44 12.38
CA GLU A 175 4.70 1.37 13.38
C GLU A 175 5.65 2.56 13.65
N GLU A 176 6.92 2.47 13.24
CA GLU A 176 7.93 3.56 13.29
C GLU A 176 7.76 4.57 12.15
#